data_b986664c12088448fc1f4fc59e564fa0
#
_entry.id   b986664c12088448fc1f4fc59e564fa0
#
_cell.length_a   1.000
_cell.length_b   1.000
_cell.length_c   1.000
_cell.angle_alpha   90.00
_cell.angle_beta   90.00
_cell.angle_gamma   90.00
#
_symmetry.space_group_name_H-M   'P 1'
#
loop_
_entity.id
_entity.type
_entity.pdbx_description
1 polymer ?
#
loop_
_entity_poly.entity_id
_entity_poly.type
_entity_poly.pdbx_seq_one_letter_code
_entity_poly.pdbx_strand_id
1 'polypeptide(L)'
;MNMRLLLLLLFGSVVMYTSCQSTSAPIDSLAARVTENTSKDQILFRLVIDEADPAKDYFEIDSKDDKVLITGNSDLSLATGLNWYLKYVAGIHLSWNNPSQKLPEVLPLPQKKIRQTTAMKNRYYLNYCTYSYSMAFWDWERWEKEIDWMAMHGINMPLSITGMEVVWYNLLKRIGYTTEEINEFISGPAFMAWWQMNNLEGWGGPNPDSWYRQQEALQKKIIARMRELGIEPVFPGYAGMVPRNI
;
A
#
# COMPACT_ATOMS: atom_id res chain seq x y z
N MET A 1 34.52 67.08 -20.31
CA MET A 1 33.38 66.74 -19.42
C MET A 1 32.94 65.32 -19.80
N ASN A 2 33.33 64.33 -18.99
CA ASN A 2 33.29 62.90 -19.32
C ASN A 2 31.94 62.29 -19.01
N MET A 3 31.32 61.74 -20.02
CA MET A 3 30.08 60.94 -19.88
C MET A 3 30.45 59.45 -19.88
N ARG A 4 30.41 58.83 -18.71
CA ARG A 4 30.66 57.39 -18.55
C ARG A 4 29.40 56.61 -18.94
N LEU A 5 29.55 55.77 -19.96
CA LEU A 5 28.58 54.80 -20.44
C LEU A 5 28.53 53.60 -19.46
N LEU A 6 27.42 53.37 -18.77
CA LEU A 6 27.22 52.27 -17.87
C LEU A 6 26.58 51.10 -18.66
N LEU A 7 27.38 50.07 -18.97
CA LEU A 7 26.88 48.82 -19.58
C LEU A 7 26.29 47.93 -18.46
N LEU A 8 24.98 47.77 -18.43
CA LEU A 8 24.30 46.78 -17.61
C LEU A 8 24.31 45.43 -18.34
N LEU A 9 25.17 44.51 -17.90
CA LEU A 9 25.14 43.11 -18.29
C LEU A 9 24.01 42.40 -17.50
N LEU A 10 22.88 42.12 -18.15
CA LEU A 10 21.84 41.24 -17.68
C LEU A 10 22.33 39.79 -17.82
N PHE A 11 22.82 39.19 -16.75
CA PHE A 11 23.02 37.76 -16.64
C PHE A 11 21.64 37.12 -16.40
N GLY A 12 21.01 36.68 -17.48
CA GLY A 12 19.84 35.79 -17.40
C GLY A 12 20.28 34.41 -16.90
N SER A 13 20.06 34.12 -15.62
CA SER A 13 20.23 32.78 -15.09
C SER A 13 19.15 31.90 -15.67
N VAL A 14 19.48 31.09 -16.67
CA VAL A 14 18.65 29.98 -17.11
C VAL A 14 18.76 28.91 -16.04
N VAL A 15 17.77 28.86 -15.15
CA VAL A 15 17.59 27.74 -14.24
C VAL A 15 17.11 26.56 -15.07
N MET A 16 18.06 25.70 -15.48
CA MET A 16 17.69 24.39 -16.01
C MET A 16 17.12 23.55 -14.85
N TYR A 17 15.80 23.41 -14.83
CA TYR A 17 15.16 22.37 -14.02
C TYR A 17 15.52 21.01 -14.63
N THR A 18 16.59 20.39 -14.16
CA THR A 18 16.82 18.97 -14.34
C THR A 18 15.77 18.25 -13.52
N SER A 19 14.67 17.83 -14.14
CA SER A 19 13.75 16.88 -13.53
C SER A 19 14.54 15.60 -13.28
N CYS A 20 14.90 15.36 -12.03
CA CYS A 20 15.46 14.11 -11.61
C CYS A 20 14.38 13.05 -11.84
N GLN A 21 14.56 12.20 -12.85
CA GLN A 21 13.74 11.02 -13.06
C GLN A 21 14.15 10.00 -11.98
N SER A 22 13.61 10.11 -10.77
CA SER A 22 13.71 9.03 -9.80
C SER A 22 12.70 7.97 -10.21
N THR A 23 13.16 6.85 -10.73
CA THR A 23 12.38 5.61 -10.69
C THR A 23 12.16 5.29 -9.22
N SER A 24 10.92 5.12 -8.80
CA SER A 24 10.60 4.77 -7.43
C SER A 24 10.82 3.27 -7.25
N ALA A 25 11.75 2.87 -6.40
CA ALA A 25 12.06 1.47 -6.13
C ALA A 25 10.82 0.63 -5.66
N PRO A 26 9.85 1.18 -4.91
CA PRO A 26 8.64 0.46 -4.53
C PRO A 26 7.76 0.04 -5.71
N ILE A 27 7.49 0.94 -6.66
CA ILE A 27 6.66 0.59 -7.83
C ILE A 27 7.35 -0.40 -8.76
N ASP A 28 8.67 -0.27 -8.97
CA ASP A 28 9.43 -1.22 -9.79
C ASP A 28 9.36 -2.63 -9.20
N SER A 29 9.49 -2.74 -7.87
CA SER A 29 9.38 -4.01 -7.15
C SER A 29 7.98 -4.62 -7.23
N LEU A 30 6.93 -3.80 -7.10
CA LEU A 30 5.54 -4.24 -7.27
C LEU A 30 5.31 -4.74 -8.71
N ALA A 31 5.70 -3.94 -9.71
CA ALA A 31 5.55 -4.30 -11.12
C ALA A 31 6.25 -5.63 -11.44
N ALA A 32 7.47 -5.83 -10.91
CA ALA A 32 8.21 -7.08 -11.08
C ALA A 32 7.43 -8.29 -10.54
N ARG A 33 6.80 -8.17 -9.36
CA ARG A 33 6.01 -9.26 -8.77
C ARG A 33 4.75 -9.57 -9.58
N VAL A 34 3.95 -8.55 -9.89
CA VAL A 34 2.65 -8.74 -10.56
C VAL A 34 2.78 -9.12 -12.03
N THR A 35 3.93 -8.84 -12.66
CA THR A 35 4.21 -9.18 -14.07
C THR A 35 5.23 -10.32 -14.23
N GLU A 36 5.57 -11.00 -13.16
CA GLU A 36 6.56 -12.09 -13.15
C GLU A 36 7.90 -11.69 -13.82
N ASN A 37 8.37 -10.47 -13.50
CA ASN A 37 9.60 -9.86 -14.03
C ASN A 37 9.63 -9.57 -15.54
N THR A 38 8.49 -9.56 -16.23
CA THR A 38 8.44 -9.33 -17.67
C THR A 38 8.16 -7.90 -18.10
N SER A 39 7.87 -6.98 -17.15
CA SER A 39 7.57 -5.56 -17.42
C SER A 39 8.78 -4.67 -17.59
N LYS A 40 9.94 -5.04 -17.06
CA LYS A 40 11.09 -4.16 -16.82
C LYS A 40 11.57 -3.39 -18.05
N ASP A 41 11.55 -4.01 -19.22
CA ASP A 41 12.03 -3.40 -20.45
C ASP A 41 10.92 -2.77 -21.31
N GLN A 42 9.65 -2.89 -20.89
CA GLN A 42 8.49 -2.47 -21.64
C GLN A 42 7.71 -1.34 -20.99
N ILE A 43 7.83 -1.16 -19.66
CA ILE A 43 7.09 -0.17 -18.89
C ILE A 43 8.06 0.72 -18.13
N LEU A 44 7.87 2.03 -18.28
CA LEU A 44 8.62 3.08 -17.58
C LEU A 44 7.69 3.76 -16.57
N PHE A 45 8.20 4.00 -15.37
CA PHE A 45 7.49 4.77 -14.35
C PHE A 45 8.14 6.14 -14.15
N ARG A 46 7.30 7.15 -13.93
CA ARG A 46 7.76 8.53 -13.67
C ARG A 46 6.91 9.15 -12.58
N LEU A 47 7.55 9.48 -11.46
CA LEU A 47 6.93 10.22 -10.38
C LEU A 47 6.99 11.72 -10.67
N VAL A 48 5.85 12.41 -10.63
CA VAL A 48 5.75 13.86 -10.84
C VAL A 48 4.73 14.44 -9.89
N ILE A 49 5.17 15.30 -8.99
CA ILE A 49 4.26 16.02 -8.08
C ILE A 49 3.54 17.10 -8.89
N ASP A 50 2.21 17.07 -8.92
CA ASP A 50 1.40 18.12 -9.54
C ASP A 50 1.20 19.25 -8.51
N GLU A 51 1.99 20.32 -8.63
CA GLU A 51 1.90 21.47 -7.73
C GLU A 51 0.60 22.27 -7.88
N ALA A 52 -0.07 22.15 -9.03
CA ALA A 52 -1.32 22.87 -9.31
C ALA A 52 -2.54 22.26 -8.58
N ASP A 53 -2.52 20.96 -8.31
CA ASP A 53 -3.59 20.26 -7.58
C ASP A 53 -3.04 19.14 -6.69
N PRO A 54 -2.32 19.49 -5.62
CA PRO A 54 -1.65 18.51 -4.76
C PRO A 54 -2.64 17.64 -3.96
N ALA A 55 -3.93 17.99 -3.97
CA ALA A 55 -4.95 17.27 -3.22
C ALA A 55 -5.57 16.09 -4.00
N LYS A 56 -5.29 15.96 -5.28
CA LYS A 56 -5.83 14.90 -6.14
C LYS A 56 -4.76 13.90 -6.54
N ASP A 57 -5.04 12.63 -6.30
CA ASP A 57 -4.26 11.56 -6.91
C ASP A 57 -4.56 11.50 -8.42
N TYR A 58 -3.52 11.33 -9.21
CA TYR A 58 -3.65 11.14 -10.64
C TYR A 58 -2.61 10.18 -11.19
N PHE A 59 -2.92 9.57 -12.33
CA PHE A 59 -1.95 8.94 -13.20
C PHE A 59 -2.19 9.32 -14.66
N GLU A 60 -1.14 9.21 -15.46
CA GLU A 60 -1.16 9.32 -16.91
C GLU A 60 -0.52 8.09 -17.53
N ILE A 61 -1.06 7.66 -18.67
CA ILE A 61 -0.52 6.57 -19.47
C ILE A 61 -0.25 7.12 -20.86
N ASP A 62 0.99 7.01 -21.31
CA ASP A 62 1.47 7.50 -22.60
C ASP A 62 2.51 6.52 -23.16
N SER A 63 3.12 6.84 -24.28
CA SER A 63 4.26 6.10 -24.82
C SER A 63 5.51 6.99 -24.92
N LYS A 64 6.67 6.36 -24.72
CA LYS A 64 7.97 7.01 -24.88
C LYS A 64 9.00 5.97 -25.32
N ASP A 65 9.72 6.25 -26.40
CA ASP A 65 10.80 5.39 -26.91
C ASP A 65 10.34 3.92 -27.09
N ASP A 66 9.16 3.73 -27.74
CA ASP A 66 8.49 2.44 -27.97
C ASP A 66 8.15 1.66 -26.69
N LYS A 67 8.11 2.33 -25.53
CA LYS A 67 7.70 1.78 -24.24
C LYS A 67 6.46 2.47 -23.70
N VAL A 68 5.75 1.78 -22.84
CA VAL A 68 4.64 2.36 -22.08
C VAL A 68 5.21 3.27 -20.99
N LEU A 69 4.75 4.52 -20.90
CA LEU A 69 5.12 5.45 -19.85
C LEU A 69 3.95 5.68 -18.91
N ILE A 70 4.10 5.30 -17.66
CA ILE A 70 3.13 5.57 -16.60
C ILE A 70 3.70 6.69 -15.72
N THR A 71 2.97 7.80 -15.64
CA THR A 71 3.31 8.95 -14.79
C THR A 71 2.27 9.08 -13.68
N GLY A 72 2.67 9.38 -12.45
CA GLY A 72 1.76 9.58 -11.31
C GLY A 72 2.38 10.46 -10.25
N ASN A 73 1.58 10.93 -9.29
CA ASN A 73 2.05 11.78 -8.20
C ASN A 73 2.40 11.02 -6.91
N SER A 74 2.26 9.71 -6.91
CA SER A 74 2.65 8.80 -5.82
C SER A 74 2.89 7.38 -6.35
N ASP A 75 3.57 6.53 -5.58
CA ASP A 75 3.71 5.11 -5.90
C ASP A 75 2.36 4.42 -6.03
N LEU A 76 1.40 4.79 -5.19
CA LEU A 76 0.02 4.31 -5.26
C LEU A 76 -0.64 4.68 -6.60
N SER A 77 -0.47 5.92 -7.05
CA SER A 77 -1.00 6.38 -8.35
C SER A 77 -0.33 5.66 -9.52
N LEU A 78 0.98 5.41 -9.44
CA LEU A 78 1.71 4.62 -10.45
C LEU A 78 1.22 3.17 -10.50
N ALA A 79 1.01 2.52 -9.33
CA ALA A 79 0.46 1.16 -9.25
C ALA A 79 -0.96 1.09 -9.82
N THR A 80 -1.81 2.09 -9.51
CA THR A 80 -3.16 2.18 -10.07
C THR A 80 -3.11 2.37 -11.59
N GLY A 81 -2.19 3.20 -12.08
CA GLY A 81 -1.93 3.40 -13.51
C GLY A 81 -1.49 2.12 -14.22
N LEU A 82 -0.63 1.33 -13.58
CA LEU A 82 -0.23 0.02 -14.10
C LEU A 82 -1.42 -0.92 -14.26
N ASN A 83 -2.26 -1.07 -13.24
CA ASN A 83 -3.47 -1.89 -13.33
C ASN A 83 -4.42 -1.40 -14.43
N TRP A 84 -4.61 -0.07 -14.52
CA TRP A 84 -5.45 0.53 -15.56
C TRP A 84 -4.91 0.22 -16.97
N TYR A 85 -3.61 0.40 -17.18
CA TYR A 85 -2.96 0.07 -18.44
C TYR A 85 -3.15 -1.40 -18.81
N LEU A 86 -2.80 -2.31 -17.89
CA LEU A 86 -2.92 -3.75 -18.12
C LEU A 86 -4.35 -4.11 -18.50
N LYS A 87 -5.35 -3.62 -17.78
CA LYS A 87 -6.75 -3.97 -17.97
C LYS A 87 -7.36 -3.37 -19.22
N TYR A 88 -7.17 -2.08 -19.47
CA TYR A 88 -7.92 -1.34 -20.48
C TYR A 88 -7.16 -1.10 -21.79
N VAL A 89 -5.85 -1.23 -21.80
CA VAL A 89 -5.03 -1.07 -23.01
C VAL A 89 -4.47 -2.41 -23.46
N ALA A 90 -3.84 -3.16 -22.54
CA ALA A 90 -3.22 -4.45 -22.86
C ALA A 90 -4.20 -5.64 -22.85
N GLY A 91 -5.43 -5.47 -22.32
CA GLY A 91 -6.39 -6.56 -22.21
C GLY A 91 -6.01 -7.65 -21.20
N ILE A 92 -5.13 -7.34 -20.24
CA ILE A 92 -4.61 -8.24 -19.24
C ILE A 92 -5.31 -7.93 -17.91
N HIS A 93 -6.00 -8.91 -17.34
CA HIS A 93 -6.71 -8.74 -16.08
C HIS A 93 -6.03 -9.51 -14.94
N LEU A 94 -5.46 -8.76 -14.00
CA LEU A 94 -4.99 -9.30 -12.72
C LEU A 94 -6.16 -9.27 -11.73
N SER A 95 -6.52 -10.43 -11.19
CA SER A 95 -7.62 -10.58 -10.24
C SER A 95 -7.10 -10.97 -8.86
N TRP A 96 -7.96 -10.91 -7.86
CA TRP A 96 -7.63 -11.34 -6.51
C TRP A 96 -7.16 -12.81 -6.43
N ASN A 97 -7.72 -13.68 -7.29
CA ASN A 97 -7.33 -15.10 -7.37
C ASN A 97 -6.18 -15.37 -8.35
N ASN A 98 -5.86 -14.41 -9.22
CA ASN A 98 -4.74 -14.47 -10.17
C ASN A 98 -3.99 -13.13 -10.12
N PRO A 99 -3.19 -12.90 -9.05
CA PRO A 99 -2.59 -11.60 -8.78
C PRO A 99 -1.34 -11.30 -9.61
N SER A 100 -0.80 -12.28 -10.32
CA SER A 100 0.37 -12.11 -11.20
C SER A 100 0.22 -12.86 -12.51
N GLN A 101 0.87 -12.36 -13.56
CA GLN A 101 0.87 -12.97 -14.87
C GLN A 101 2.06 -12.49 -15.69
N LYS A 102 2.69 -13.37 -16.46
CA LYS A 102 3.69 -12.99 -17.47
C LYS A 102 3.05 -12.13 -18.54
N LEU A 103 3.73 -11.04 -18.90
CA LEU A 103 3.32 -10.19 -20.00
C LEU A 103 3.79 -10.77 -21.34
N PRO A 104 3.11 -10.47 -22.45
CA PRO A 104 3.59 -10.79 -23.79
C PRO A 104 4.90 -10.05 -24.10
N GLU A 105 5.64 -10.56 -25.08
CA GLU A 105 6.93 -9.98 -25.50
C GLU A 105 6.80 -8.54 -26.00
N VAL A 106 5.64 -8.19 -26.58
CA VAL A 106 5.35 -6.84 -27.06
C VAL A 106 4.01 -6.39 -26.46
N LEU A 107 4.09 -5.30 -25.71
CA LEU A 107 2.91 -4.65 -25.11
C LEU A 107 2.31 -3.63 -26.08
N PRO A 108 0.96 -3.54 -26.19
CA PRO A 108 0.32 -2.52 -27.00
C PRO A 108 0.57 -1.12 -26.42
N LEU A 109 0.97 -0.19 -27.28
CA LEU A 109 1.10 1.21 -26.89
C LEU A 109 -0.29 1.88 -26.82
N PRO A 110 -0.52 2.84 -25.92
CA PRO A 110 -1.75 3.61 -25.87
C PRO A 110 -1.90 4.44 -27.14
N GLN A 111 -3.07 4.42 -27.77
CA GLN A 111 -3.36 5.19 -29.02
C GLN A 111 -3.33 6.70 -28.77
N LYS A 112 -3.58 7.13 -27.54
CA LYS A 112 -3.54 8.51 -27.09
C LYS A 112 -3.19 8.55 -25.60
N LYS A 113 -2.68 9.67 -25.14
CA LYS A 113 -2.46 9.93 -23.72
C LYS A 113 -3.76 9.78 -22.94
N ILE A 114 -3.71 8.99 -21.88
CA ILE A 114 -4.82 8.77 -20.95
C ILE A 114 -4.45 9.46 -19.64
N ARG A 115 -5.35 10.24 -19.08
CA ARG A 115 -5.20 10.80 -17.72
C ARG A 115 -6.44 10.48 -16.90
N GLN A 116 -6.23 9.98 -15.68
CA GLN A 116 -7.28 9.73 -14.70
C GLN A 116 -6.92 10.42 -13.38
N THR A 117 -7.93 10.95 -12.73
CA THR A 117 -7.79 11.65 -11.45
C THR A 117 -8.88 11.20 -10.49
N THR A 118 -8.61 11.29 -9.19
CA THR A 118 -9.64 11.11 -8.17
C THR A 118 -9.57 12.21 -7.12
N ALA A 119 -10.74 12.74 -6.74
CA ALA A 119 -10.90 13.65 -5.61
C ALA A 119 -11.21 12.90 -4.30
N MET A 120 -11.35 11.59 -4.33
CA MET A 120 -11.57 10.77 -3.15
C MET A 120 -10.27 10.65 -2.36
N LYS A 121 -10.17 11.44 -1.30
CA LYS A 121 -8.99 11.44 -0.42
C LYS A 121 -8.81 10.10 0.30
N ASN A 122 -9.90 9.52 0.81
CA ASN A 122 -9.89 8.29 1.60
C ASN A 122 -10.57 7.18 0.80
N ARG A 123 -9.81 6.13 0.48
CA ARG A 123 -10.29 4.94 -0.22
C ARG A 123 -10.07 3.75 0.71
N TYR A 124 -11.09 3.55 1.57
CA TYR A 124 -11.07 2.58 2.66
C TYR A 124 -11.33 1.16 2.16
N TYR A 125 -10.68 0.19 2.79
CA TYR A 125 -10.83 -1.22 2.47
C TYR A 125 -10.74 -2.09 3.73
N LEU A 126 -11.38 -3.26 3.67
CA LEU A 126 -11.51 -4.26 4.71
C LEU A 126 -12.49 -3.90 5.83
N ASN A 127 -13.01 -4.94 6.44
CA ASN A 127 -13.77 -4.92 7.70
C ASN A 127 -13.21 -5.97 8.66
N TYR A 128 -13.63 -5.93 9.91
CA TYR A 128 -13.14 -6.85 10.94
C TYR A 128 -13.34 -8.31 10.58
N CYS A 129 -14.54 -8.69 10.14
CA CYS A 129 -14.90 -10.09 9.89
C CYS A 129 -13.99 -10.76 8.86
N THR A 130 -13.58 -10.02 7.82
CA THR A 130 -12.69 -10.54 6.76
C THR A 130 -11.39 -11.10 7.33
N TYR A 131 -10.86 -10.50 8.40
CA TYR A 131 -9.63 -10.97 9.05
C TYR A 131 -9.78 -12.38 9.67
N SER A 132 -10.95 -12.75 10.17
CA SER A 132 -11.14 -14.09 10.73
C SER A 132 -11.73 -15.09 9.75
N TYR A 133 -12.40 -14.64 8.68
CA TYR A 133 -12.89 -15.55 7.63
C TYR A 133 -11.81 -15.92 6.61
N SER A 134 -11.10 -14.93 6.06
CA SER A 134 -10.16 -15.16 4.97
C SER A 134 -8.70 -15.05 5.39
N MET A 135 -8.37 -14.21 6.37
CA MET A 135 -7.01 -13.74 6.64
C MET A 135 -6.40 -14.29 7.94
N ALA A 136 -7.13 -15.11 8.71
CA ALA A 136 -6.75 -15.55 10.05
C ALA A 136 -5.35 -16.20 10.11
N PHE A 137 -4.95 -16.89 9.05
CA PHE A 137 -3.69 -17.64 8.97
C PHE A 137 -2.81 -17.22 7.79
N TRP A 138 -3.02 -16.03 7.25
CA TRP A 138 -2.18 -15.53 6.18
C TRP A 138 -0.76 -15.27 6.67
N ASP A 139 0.20 -15.77 5.89
CA ASP A 139 1.61 -15.49 6.04
C ASP A 139 2.01 -14.21 5.29
N TRP A 140 3.31 -13.89 5.32
CA TRP A 140 3.83 -12.73 4.62
C TRP A 140 3.61 -12.79 3.12
N GLU A 141 3.80 -13.96 2.51
CA GLU A 141 3.68 -14.12 1.05
C GLU A 141 2.26 -13.79 0.58
N ARG A 142 1.24 -14.23 1.33
CA ARG A 142 -0.15 -13.90 1.01
C ARG A 142 -0.49 -12.44 1.28
N TRP A 143 0.03 -11.88 2.37
CA TRP A 143 -0.15 -10.46 2.68
C TRP A 143 0.52 -9.55 1.65
N GLU A 144 1.71 -9.86 1.16
CA GLU A 144 2.39 -9.09 0.12
C GLU A 144 1.55 -8.99 -1.15
N LYS A 145 0.95 -10.12 -1.59
CA LYS A 145 0.03 -10.14 -2.73
C LYS A 145 -1.22 -9.28 -2.51
N GLU A 146 -1.76 -9.27 -1.29
CA GLU A 146 -2.90 -8.44 -0.94
C GLU A 146 -2.56 -6.95 -0.96
N ILE A 147 -1.39 -6.57 -0.44
CA ILE A 147 -0.94 -5.17 -0.42
C ILE A 147 -0.68 -4.69 -1.86
N ASP A 148 -0.06 -5.49 -2.70
CA ASP A 148 0.12 -5.19 -4.12
C ASP A 148 -1.23 -5.02 -4.82
N TRP A 149 -2.20 -5.90 -4.53
CA TRP A 149 -3.56 -5.79 -5.06
C TRP A 149 -4.24 -4.50 -4.59
N MET A 150 -4.13 -4.15 -3.31
CA MET A 150 -4.65 -2.89 -2.78
C MET A 150 -4.05 -1.69 -3.51
N ALA A 151 -2.73 -1.64 -3.68
CA ALA A 151 -2.05 -0.56 -4.37
C ALA A 151 -2.52 -0.42 -5.83
N MET A 152 -2.63 -1.53 -6.54
CA MET A 152 -3.11 -1.56 -7.93
C MET A 152 -4.57 -1.12 -8.07
N HIS A 153 -5.37 -1.18 -7.01
CA HIS A 153 -6.75 -0.72 -6.97
C HIS A 153 -6.92 0.66 -6.32
N GLY A 154 -5.82 1.35 -6.03
CA GLY A 154 -5.83 2.71 -5.49
C GLY A 154 -6.32 2.81 -4.05
N ILE A 155 -6.35 1.70 -3.30
CA ILE A 155 -6.72 1.68 -1.89
C ILE A 155 -5.58 2.30 -1.07
N ASN A 156 -5.88 3.36 -0.33
CA ASN A 156 -4.87 4.06 0.46
C ASN A 156 -5.10 4.00 1.98
N MET A 157 -6.19 3.35 2.43
CA MET A 157 -6.60 3.43 3.83
C MET A 157 -7.27 2.12 4.30
N PRO A 158 -6.54 0.99 4.29
CA PRO A 158 -7.09 -0.28 4.74
C PRO A 158 -7.11 -0.40 6.25
N LEU A 159 -8.12 -1.10 6.80
CA LEU A 159 -8.08 -1.58 8.17
C LEU A 159 -6.86 -2.50 8.34
N SER A 160 -6.14 -2.41 9.45
CA SER A 160 -4.94 -3.20 9.75
C SER A 160 -4.97 -3.67 11.20
N ILE A 161 -5.54 -4.85 11.43
CA ILE A 161 -5.74 -5.40 12.79
C ILE A 161 -4.90 -6.64 13.10
N THR A 162 -4.11 -7.14 12.14
CA THR A 162 -3.14 -8.22 12.38
C THR A 162 -2.20 -7.81 13.51
N GLY A 163 -2.02 -8.67 14.50
CA GLY A 163 -1.12 -8.40 15.64
C GLY A 163 -1.66 -7.42 16.69
N MET A 164 -2.90 -6.94 16.59
CA MET A 164 -3.50 -6.11 17.64
C MET A 164 -3.65 -6.85 18.96
N GLU A 165 -3.84 -8.16 18.94
CA GLU A 165 -3.83 -9.02 20.12
C GLU A 165 -2.50 -8.99 20.89
N VAL A 166 -1.39 -8.70 20.20
CA VAL A 166 -0.06 -8.53 20.83
C VAL A 166 -0.03 -7.30 21.73
N VAL A 167 -0.68 -6.22 21.28
CA VAL A 167 -0.79 -4.98 22.08
C VAL A 167 -1.53 -5.26 23.39
N TRP A 168 -2.66 -6.01 23.29
CA TRP A 168 -3.45 -6.42 24.43
C TRP A 168 -2.66 -7.37 25.35
N TYR A 169 -2.02 -8.40 24.78
CA TYR A 169 -1.19 -9.33 25.54
C TYR A 169 -0.11 -8.60 26.36
N ASN A 170 0.62 -7.70 25.73
CA ASN A 170 1.68 -6.93 26.38
C ASN A 170 1.11 -5.97 27.45
N LEU A 171 -0.02 -5.32 27.18
CA LEU A 171 -0.69 -4.46 28.15
C LEU A 171 -1.12 -5.23 29.40
N LEU A 172 -1.83 -6.34 29.20
CA LEU A 172 -2.34 -7.18 30.31
C LEU A 172 -1.21 -7.74 31.13
N LYS A 173 -0.12 -8.23 30.52
CA LYS A 173 1.10 -8.65 31.24
C LYS A 173 1.68 -7.50 32.07
N ARG A 174 1.74 -6.30 31.53
CA ARG A 174 2.31 -5.11 32.22
C ARG A 174 1.50 -4.71 33.43
N ILE A 175 0.18 -4.91 33.42
CA ILE A 175 -0.70 -4.59 34.57
C ILE A 175 -0.93 -5.77 35.51
N GLY A 176 -0.22 -6.91 35.30
CA GLY A 176 -0.10 -7.99 36.27
C GLY A 176 -0.96 -9.22 36.00
N TYR A 177 -1.61 -9.34 34.83
CA TYR A 177 -2.35 -10.54 34.48
C TYR A 177 -1.42 -11.73 34.21
N THR A 178 -1.84 -12.90 34.65
CA THR A 178 -1.17 -14.17 34.33
C THR A 178 -1.41 -14.58 32.89
N THR A 179 -0.62 -15.52 32.39
CA THR A 179 -0.81 -16.07 31.04
C THR A 179 -2.19 -16.76 30.90
N GLU A 180 -2.61 -17.46 31.93
CA GLU A 180 -3.88 -18.17 32.01
C GLU A 180 -5.05 -17.19 31.88
N GLU A 181 -5.07 -16.12 32.67
CA GLU A 181 -6.12 -15.07 32.60
C GLU A 181 -6.16 -14.38 31.25
N ILE A 182 -4.99 -14.10 30.63
CA ILE A 182 -4.93 -13.53 29.29
C ILE A 182 -5.49 -14.49 28.24
N ASN A 183 -5.21 -15.79 28.36
CA ASN A 183 -5.71 -16.82 27.45
C ASN A 183 -7.23 -17.07 27.58
N GLU A 184 -7.80 -16.79 28.75
CA GLU A 184 -9.26 -16.81 28.94
C GLU A 184 -9.95 -15.61 28.31
N PHE A 185 -9.22 -14.51 28.09
CA PHE A 185 -9.75 -13.28 27.54
C PHE A 185 -9.52 -13.16 26.03
N ILE A 186 -8.28 -13.34 25.54
CA ILE A 186 -7.94 -13.18 24.11
C ILE A 186 -8.37 -14.43 23.33
N SER A 187 -9.15 -14.21 22.29
CA SER A 187 -9.62 -15.30 21.42
C SER A 187 -8.55 -15.78 20.43
N GLY A 188 -8.73 -16.98 19.92
CA GLY A 188 -7.90 -17.54 18.87
C GLY A 188 -8.11 -16.89 17.50
N PRO A 189 -7.25 -17.18 16.51
CA PRO A 189 -7.18 -16.46 15.24
C PRO A 189 -8.50 -16.43 14.47
N ALA A 190 -9.23 -17.54 14.44
CA ALA A 190 -10.51 -17.65 13.73
C ALA A 190 -11.64 -16.84 14.38
N PHE A 191 -11.46 -16.36 15.62
CA PHE A 191 -12.44 -15.60 16.38
C PHE A 191 -11.95 -14.19 16.74
N MET A 192 -10.73 -13.85 16.37
CA MET A 192 -10.07 -12.61 16.73
C MET A 192 -10.86 -11.36 16.31
N ALA A 193 -11.47 -11.35 15.14
CA ALA A 193 -12.25 -10.22 14.65
C ALA A 193 -13.44 -9.91 15.57
N TRP A 194 -14.17 -10.93 16.01
CA TRP A 194 -15.30 -10.74 16.92
C TRP A 194 -14.88 -10.38 18.33
N TRP A 195 -13.74 -10.90 18.79
CA TRP A 195 -13.13 -10.48 20.03
C TRP A 195 -12.79 -8.98 19.99
N GLN A 196 -12.14 -8.52 18.93
CA GLN A 196 -11.79 -7.09 18.76
C GLN A 196 -13.02 -6.18 18.60
N MET A 197 -14.16 -6.72 18.16
CA MET A 197 -15.45 -6.02 18.15
C MET A 197 -16.21 -6.08 19.47
N ASN A 198 -15.62 -6.67 20.51
CA ASN A 198 -16.21 -6.85 21.84
C ASN A 198 -17.46 -7.76 21.87
N ASN A 199 -17.50 -8.79 21.01
CA ASN A 199 -18.64 -9.69 20.90
C ASN A 199 -18.46 -11.01 21.67
N LEU A 200 -17.22 -11.43 21.92
CA LEU A 200 -16.88 -12.67 22.60
C LEU A 200 -15.49 -12.63 23.22
N GLU A 201 -15.20 -13.53 24.15
CA GLU A 201 -13.92 -13.68 24.84
C GLU A 201 -13.47 -15.15 24.82
N GLY A 202 -12.17 -15.40 24.72
CA GLY A 202 -11.53 -16.71 24.95
C GLY A 202 -11.85 -17.83 23.97
N TRP A 203 -12.61 -17.59 22.91
CA TRP A 203 -13.00 -18.62 21.95
C TRP A 203 -11.85 -19.01 21.03
N GLY A 204 -11.65 -20.32 20.84
CA GLY A 204 -10.65 -20.84 19.89
C GLY A 204 -9.20 -20.64 20.31
N GLY A 205 -8.97 -20.29 21.58
CA GLY A 205 -7.66 -20.22 22.21
C GLY A 205 -7.28 -21.53 22.95
N PRO A 206 -6.18 -21.52 23.73
CA PRO A 206 -5.26 -20.41 23.92
C PRO A 206 -4.29 -20.20 22.75
N ASN A 207 -3.84 -18.98 22.57
CA ASN A 207 -2.77 -18.67 21.62
C ASN A 207 -1.40 -18.94 22.29
N PRO A 208 -0.49 -19.69 21.67
CA PRO A 208 0.84 -19.88 22.22
C PRO A 208 1.68 -18.59 22.10
N ASP A 209 2.67 -18.43 22.97
CA ASP A 209 3.59 -17.27 22.92
C ASP A 209 4.26 -17.06 21.56
N SER A 210 4.51 -18.15 20.82
CA SER A 210 5.06 -18.09 19.48
C SER A 210 4.13 -17.38 18.52
N TRP A 211 2.80 -17.51 18.67
CA TRP A 211 1.80 -16.82 17.89
C TRP A 211 1.97 -15.30 18.00
N TYR A 212 1.98 -14.78 19.22
CA TYR A 212 2.12 -13.33 19.47
C TYR A 212 3.40 -12.76 18.84
N ARG A 213 4.54 -13.44 18.98
CA ARG A 213 5.79 -13.03 18.34
C ARG A 213 5.72 -13.04 16.81
N GLN A 214 5.08 -14.05 16.23
CA GLN A 214 4.91 -14.16 14.78
C GLN A 214 3.98 -13.06 14.24
N GLN A 215 2.88 -12.78 14.93
CA GLN A 215 1.94 -11.72 14.53
C GLN A 215 2.55 -10.33 14.64
N GLU A 216 3.35 -10.06 15.66
CA GLU A 216 4.12 -8.82 15.77
C GLU A 216 5.08 -8.64 14.59
N ALA A 217 5.86 -9.67 14.29
CA ALA A 217 6.81 -9.64 13.18
C ALA A 217 6.11 -9.48 11.82
N LEU A 218 4.98 -10.16 11.62
CA LEU A 218 4.16 -10.07 10.42
C LEU A 218 3.59 -8.65 10.25
N GLN A 219 3.00 -8.08 11.30
CA GLN A 219 2.42 -6.74 11.25
C GLN A 219 3.47 -5.67 10.94
N LYS A 220 4.67 -5.78 11.48
CA LYS A 220 5.78 -4.86 11.14
C LYS A 220 6.09 -4.88 9.64
N LYS A 221 6.09 -6.06 9.00
CA LYS A 221 6.28 -6.19 7.55
C LYS A 221 5.11 -5.59 6.75
N ILE A 222 3.87 -5.88 7.18
CA ILE A 222 2.65 -5.34 6.55
C ILE A 222 2.69 -3.81 6.55
N ILE A 223 2.93 -3.18 7.71
CA ILE A 223 2.98 -1.72 7.85
C ILE A 223 4.11 -1.12 6.99
N ALA A 224 5.30 -1.72 7.03
CA ALA A 224 6.43 -1.24 6.25
C ALA A 224 6.10 -1.23 4.75
N ARG A 225 5.56 -2.34 4.22
CA ARG A 225 5.18 -2.45 2.81
C ARG A 225 4.05 -1.50 2.43
N MET A 226 3.02 -1.36 3.26
CA MET A 226 1.94 -0.41 3.01
C MET A 226 2.48 1.01 2.87
N ARG A 227 3.35 1.45 3.80
CA ARG A 227 3.95 2.79 3.77
C ARG A 227 4.85 3.03 2.56
N GLU A 228 5.64 2.03 2.15
CA GLU A 228 6.47 2.10 0.94
C GLU A 228 5.61 2.42 -0.30
N LEU A 229 4.39 1.91 -0.38
CA LEU A 229 3.47 2.11 -1.49
C LEU A 229 2.50 3.29 -1.30
N GLY A 230 2.68 4.11 -0.25
CA GLY A 230 1.81 5.26 0.03
C GLY A 230 0.44 4.87 0.59
N ILE A 231 0.33 3.71 1.21
CA ILE A 231 -0.88 3.21 1.88
C ILE A 231 -0.76 3.49 3.38
N GLU A 232 -1.75 4.15 3.97
CA GLU A 232 -1.82 4.45 5.40
C GLU A 232 -2.71 3.43 6.12
N PRO A 233 -2.16 2.50 6.93
CA PRO A 233 -2.95 1.53 7.67
C PRO A 233 -3.80 2.21 8.76
N VAL A 234 -5.06 1.81 8.86
CA VAL A 234 -5.99 2.27 9.89
C VAL A 234 -6.00 1.28 11.04
N PHE A 235 -5.78 1.77 12.25
CA PHE A 235 -5.85 0.97 13.47
C PHE A 235 -7.10 1.33 14.25
N PRO A 236 -7.79 0.35 14.86
CA PRO A 236 -8.88 0.63 15.77
C PRO A 236 -8.33 1.32 17.03
N GLY A 237 -9.11 2.25 17.55
CA GLY A 237 -8.87 2.80 18.86
C GLY A 237 -9.32 1.86 19.98
N TYR A 238 -9.22 2.31 21.23
CA TYR A 238 -9.71 1.58 22.38
C TYR A 238 -11.25 1.50 22.37
N ALA A 239 -11.78 0.27 22.46
CA ALA A 239 -13.21 0.00 22.37
C ALA A 239 -13.91 -0.15 23.76
N GLY A 240 -13.20 0.06 24.86
CA GLY A 240 -13.74 -0.11 26.22
C GLY A 240 -13.81 -1.54 26.71
N MET A 241 -13.29 -2.50 25.94
CA MET A 241 -13.25 -3.91 26.31
C MET A 241 -12.23 -4.15 27.44
N VAL A 242 -12.60 -4.90 28.47
CA VAL A 242 -11.74 -5.27 29.58
C VAL A 242 -12.04 -6.70 30.02
N PRO A 243 -11.05 -7.45 30.56
CA PRO A 243 -11.32 -8.76 31.20
C PRO A 243 -12.34 -8.63 32.34
N ARG A 244 -13.08 -9.68 32.63
CA ARG A 244 -14.17 -9.66 33.64
C ARG A 244 -13.71 -9.47 35.07
N ASN A 245 -12.45 -9.75 35.36
CA ASN A 245 -11.85 -9.74 36.71
C ASN A 245 -10.91 -8.55 36.95
N ILE A 246 -11.16 -7.45 36.27
CA ILE A 246 -10.54 -6.17 36.59
C ILE A 246 -11.18 -5.53 37.81
#